data_260467132a4d5b1b05cdc049dfa81f7c
#
_entry.id   260467132a4d5b1b05cdc049dfa81f7c
#
_cell.length_a   1.000
_cell.length_b   1.000
_cell.length_c   1.000
_cell.angle_alpha   90.00
_cell.angle_beta   90.00
_cell.angle_gamma   90.00
#
_symmetry.space_group_name_H-M   'P 1'
#
loop_
_entity.id
_entity.type
_entity.pdbx_description
1 polymer ?
#
loop_
_entity_poly.entity_id
_entity_poly.type
_entity_poly.pdbx_seq_one_letter_code
_entity_poly.pdbx_strand_id
1 'polypeptide(L)'
;KESNAHQQFKDKILKAKDIDTVVSATVVGHPVRAIKNKLTTSYAHAEKDFLVGRKTAEDIEALGAGALRNAVVDGDVTMGSVMAGQIAGLIAKEETCEDILKDLYYGAKEVILAEAKRWSDSEVEN
;
A
#
# COMPACT_ATOMS: atom_id res chain seq x y z
N LYS A 1 15.54 -1.73 5.01
CA LYS A 1 16.55 -0.86 5.70
C LYS A 1 17.31 0.01 4.69
N GLU A 2 17.67 -0.50 3.53
CA GLU A 2 18.50 0.18 2.52
C GLU A 2 17.74 1.27 1.74
N SER A 3 16.41 1.28 1.83
CA SER A 3 15.60 2.34 1.23
C SER A 3 15.89 3.69 1.89
N ASN A 4 16.10 4.72 1.09
CA ASN A 4 16.26 6.11 1.52
C ASN A 4 14.93 6.86 1.71
N ALA A 5 13.81 6.13 1.75
CA ALA A 5 12.52 6.70 2.15
C ALA A 5 12.58 7.21 3.59
N HIS A 6 11.93 8.34 3.85
CA HIS A 6 11.88 8.97 5.16
C HIS A 6 11.33 8.02 6.23
N GLN A 7 11.88 8.08 7.47
CA GLN A 7 11.50 7.14 8.53
C GLN A 7 10.00 7.20 8.86
N GLN A 8 9.39 8.38 8.84
CA GLN A 8 7.95 8.51 9.08
C GLN A 8 7.09 7.76 8.05
N PHE A 9 7.55 7.67 6.79
CA PHE A 9 6.88 6.87 5.76
C PHE A 9 6.93 5.38 6.11
N LYS A 10 8.11 4.87 6.50
CA LYS A 10 8.30 3.48 6.93
C LYS A 10 7.48 3.17 8.17
N ASP A 11 7.54 4.02 9.19
CA ASP A 11 6.78 3.88 10.43
C ASP A 11 5.27 3.86 10.20
N LYS A 12 4.78 4.63 9.22
CA LYS A 12 3.37 4.66 8.86
C LYS A 12 2.92 3.32 8.26
N ILE A 13 3.78 2.68 7.46
CA ILE A 13 3.54 1.34 6.93
C ILE A 13 3.55 0.29 8.05
N LEU A 14 4.57 0.33 8.93
CA LEU A 14 4.69 -0.63 10.03
C LEU A 14 3.53 -0.57 11.04
N LYS A 15 2.85 0.57 11.13
CA LYS A 15 1.67 0.76 12.00
C LYS A 15 0.36 0.46 11.30
N ALA A 16 0.37 0.19 10.00
CA ALA A 16 -0.83 -0.06 9.22
C ALA A 16 -1.50 -1.38 9.64
N LYS A 17 -2.83 -1.39 9.54
CA LYS A 17 -3.67 -2.58 9.71
C LYS A 17 -4.32 -2.93 8.36
N ASP A 18 -4.94 -4.08 8.28
CA ASP A 18 -5.57 -4.62 7.05
C ASP A 18 -6.59 -3.64 6.43
N ILE A 19 -7.28 -2.87 7.27
CA ILE A 19 -8.33 -1.93 6.84
C ILE A 19 -7.82 -0.50 6.59
N ASP A 20 -6.52 -0.24 6.75
CA ASP A 20 -5.98 1.12 6.73
C ASP A 20 -5.67 1.64 5.34
N THR A 21 -5.80 0.84 4.29
CA THR A 21 -5.65 1.31 2.92
C THR A 21 -6.98 1.71 2.29
N VAL A 22 -6.93 2.67 1.36
CA VAL A 22 -8.07 3.13 0.58
C VAL A 22 -7.60 3.46 -0.84
N VAL A 23 -8.50 3.32 -1.81
CA VAL A 23 -8.27 3.76 -3.19
C VAL A 23 -8.87 5.14 -3.37
N SER A 24 -8.13 6.05 -3.97
CA SER A 24 -8.53 7.43 -4.31
C SER A 24 -8.29 7.71 -5.79
N ALA A 25 -8.81 8.82 -6.30
CA ALA A 25 -8.69 9.27 -7.68
C ALA A 25 -9.32 8.33 -8.73
N THR A 26 -10.29 7.52 -8.31
CA THR A 26 -10.99 6.55 -9.15
C THR A 26 -11.81 7.26 -10.24
N VAL A 27 -12.46 8.35 -9.90
CA VAL A 27 -13.36 9.09 -10.81
C VAL A 27 -12.64 9.79 -11.96
N VAL A 28 -11.33 10.01 -11.84
CA VAL A 28 -10.49 10.60 -12.88
C VAL A 28 -9.66 9.57 -13.66
N GLY A 29 -9.87 8.27 -13.40
CA GLY A 29 -9.21 7.19 -14.13
C GLY A 29 -7.78 6.87 -13.71
N HIS A 30 -7.29 7.47 -12.64
CA HIS A 30 -5.94 7.26 -12.09
C HIS A 30 -5.98 6.73 -10.64
N PRO A 31 -6.55 5.53 -10.40
CA PRO A 31 -6.73 5.00 -9.06
C PRO A 31 -5.39 4.77 -8.36
N VAL A 32 -5.25 5.29 -7.15
CA VAL A 32 -4.08 5.11 -6.28
C VAL A 32 -4.51 4.52 -4.96
N ARG A 33 -3.86 3.44 -4.53
CA ARG A 33 -4.04 2.90 -3.19
C ARG A 33 -2.99 3.45 -2.24
N ALA A 34 -3.45 4.01 -1.12
CA ALA A 34 -2.59 4.58 -0.08
C ALA A 34 -3.15 4.30 1.32
N ILE A 35 -2.30 4.46 2.34
CA ILE A 35 -2.74 4.41 3.74
C ILE A 35 -3.57 5.66 4.05
N LYS A 36 -4.68 5.46 4.75
CA LYS A 36 -5.62 6.52 5.14
C LYS A 36 -4.93 7.64 5.93
N ASN A 37 -5.18 8.87 5.52
CA ASN A 37 -4.71 10.10 6.15
C ASN A 37 -5.58 11.30 5.72
N LYS A 38 -5.16 12.53 6.01
CA LYS A 38 -5.93 13.73 5.63
C LYS A 38 -6.03 13.89 4.10
N LEU A 39 -4.96 13.56 3.35
CA LEU A 39 -5.00 13.62 1.90
C LEU A 39 -6.08 12.69 1.33
N THR A 40 -6.14 11.44 1.76
CA THR A 40 -7.16 10.49 1.28
C THR A 40 -8.57 10.92 1.64
N THR A 41 -8.75 11.60 2.77
CA THR A 41 -10.03 12.21 3.15
C THR A 41 -10.39 13.38 2.23
N SER A 42 -9.40 14.23 1.88
CA SER A 42 -9.58 15.31 0.91
C SER A 42 -9.97 14.78 -0.47
N TYR A 43 -9.36 13.70 -0.92
CA TYR A 43 -9.76 13.01 -2.15
C TYR A 43 -11.22 12.57 -2.09
N ALA A 44 -11.63 11.89 -1.01
CA ALA A 44 -13.01 11.40 -0.89
C ALA A 44 -14.06 12.53 -0.94
N HIS A 45 -13.74 13.71 -0.41
CA HIS A 45 -14.60 14.89 -0.52
C HIS A 45 -14.59 15.47 -1.94
N ALA A 46 -13.40 15.62 -2.55
CA ALA A 46 -13.26 16.14 -3.91
C ALA A 46 -13.94 15.26 -4.95
N GLU A 47 -13.87 13.94 -4.82
CA GLU A 47 -14.54 12.98 -5.70
C GLU A 47 -16.08 13.09 -5.58
N LYS A 48 -16.62 13.30 -4.39
CA LYS A 48 -18.05 13.57 -4.20
C LYS A 48 -18.47 14.89 -4.88
N ASP A 49 -17.66 15.94 -4.72
CA ASP A 49 -17.91 17.23 -5.34
C ASP A 49 -17.80 17.16 -6.88
N PHE A 50 -16.89 16.35 -7.41
CA PHE A 50 -16.77 16.07 -8.84
C PHE A 50 -18.04 15.42 -9.39
N LEU A 51 -18.57 14.39 -8.72
CA LEU A 51 -19.78 13.68 -9.14
C LEU A 51 -21.04 14.57 -9.21
N VAL A 52 -21.05 15.66 -8.45
CA VAL A 52 -22.15 16.63 -8.46
C VAL A 52 -21.82 17.93 -9.24
N GLY A 53 -20.72 17.93 -10.01
CA GLY A 53 -20.32 19.03 -10.88
C GLY A 53 -19.76 20.26 -10.17
N ARG A 54 -19.30 20.13 -8.92
CA ARG A 54 -18.72 21.25 -8.14
C ARG A 54 -17.21 21.38 -8.30
N LYS A 55 -16.55 20.29 -8.76
CA LYS A 55 -15.10 20.23 -9.00
C LYS A 55 -14.84 19.63 -10.37
N THR A 56 -13.65 19.90 -10.90
CA THR A 56 -13.16 19.34 -12.17
C THR A 56 -12.19 18.19 -11.92
N ALA A 57 -11.79 17.48 -12.98
CA ALA A 57 -10.76 16.45 -12.89
C ALA A 57 -9.41 17.05 -12.46
N GLU A 58 -9.07 18.24 -12.99
CA GLU A 58 -7.86 18.98 -12.66
C GLU A 58 -7.79 19.35 -11.17
N ASP A 59 -8.94 19.66 -10.53
CA ASP A 59 -9.00 19.93 -9.09
C ASP A 59 -8.63 18.69 -8.26
N ILE A 60 -9.01 17.49 -8.75
CA ILE A 60 -8.66 16.23 -8.09
C ILE A 60 -7.19 15.88 -8.32
N GLU A 61 -6.69 16.02 -9.55
CA GLU A 61 -5.29 15.76 -9.88
C GLU A 61 -4.34 16.68 -9.11
N ALA A 62 -4.73 17.95 -8.93
CA ALA A 62 -3.96 18.92 -8.17
C ALA A 62 -3.71 18.51 -6.71
N LEU A 63 -4.64 17.74 -6.09
CA LEU A 63 -4.44 17.21 -4.73
C LEU A 63 -3.25 16.25 -4.65
N GLY A 64 -2.99 15.51 -5.73
CA GLY A 64 -1.92 14.53 -5.81
C GLY A 64 -0.57 15.08 -6.23
N ALA A 65 -0.53 16.31 -6.76
CA ALA A 65 0.69 16.89 -7.28
C ALA A 65 1.78 16.96 -6.21
N GLY A 66 2.87 16.22 -6.42
CA GLY A 66 4.00 16.14 -5.47
C GLY A 66 3.73 15.36 -4.19
N ALA A 67 2.51 14.88 -3.93
CA ALA A 67 2.13 14.24 -2.67
C ALA A 67 2.94 12.99 -2.33
N LEU A 68 3.33 12.19 -3.34
CA LEU A 68 4.20 11.03 -3.10
C LEU A 68 5.60 11.48 -2.62
N ARG A 69 6.17 12.49 -3.26
CA ARG A 69 7.47 13.05 -2.85
C ARG A 69 7.41 13.58 -1.42
N ASN A 70 6.37 14.33 -1.09
CA ASN A 70 6.18 14.88 0.26
C ASN A 70 6.17 13.76 1.31
N ALA A 71 5.51 12.62 1.04
CA ALA A 71 5.50 11.50 1.96
C ALA A 71 6.86 10.78 2.05
N VAL A 72 7.46 10.45 0.88
CA VAL A 72 8.65 9.58 0.82
C VAL A 72 9.92 10.34 1.17
N VAL A 73 10.06 11.60 0.74
CA VAL A 73 11.29 12.39 0.91
C VAL A 73 11.20 13.31 2.13
N ASP A 74 10.08 14.03 2.26
CA ASP A 74 9.93 15.06 3.28
C ASP A 74 9.29 14.51 4.57
N GLY A 75 8.74 13.27 4.54
CA GLY A 75 8.17 12.60 5.69
C GLY A 75 6.77 13.07 6.08
N ASP A 76 6.09 13.87 5.22
CA ASP A 76 4.72 14.28 5.47
C ASP A 76 3.74 13.12 5.22
N VAL A 77 3.48 12.34 6.25
CA VAL A 77 2.51 11.24 6.19
C VAL A 77 1.07 11.70 6.44
N THR A 78 0.85 12.99 6.64
CA THR A 78 -0.48 13.59 6.89
C THR A 78 -1.13 14.06 5.61
N MET A 79 -0.40 14.86 4.81
CA MET A 79 -0.85 15.40 3.53
C MET A 79 -0.11 14.79 2.33
N GLY A 80 0.93 14.01 2.56
CA GLY A 80 1.60 13.25 1.53
C GLY A 80 0.89 11.93 1.22
N SER A 81 1.13 11.39 0.02
CA SER A 81 0.57 10.11 -0.41
C SER A 81 1.45 8.95 0.07
N VAL A 82 1.01 8.26 1.11
CA VAL A 82 1.67 7.03 1.60
C VAL A 82 1.15 5.85 0.79
N MET A 83 1.67 5.70 -0.43
CA MET A 83 1.27 4.62 -1.32
C MET A 83 1.67 3.26 -0.74
N ALA A 84 0.71 2.37 -0.61
CA ALA A 84 0.92 1.02 -0.09
C ALA A 84 -0.17 0.07 -0.58
N GLY A 85 0.20 -1.19 -0.83
CA GLY A 85 -0.74 -2.25 -1.20
C GLY A 85 -1.61 -2.71 -0.03
N GLN A 86 -2.56 -3.59 -0.31
CA GLN A 86 -3.46 -4.15 0.71
C GLN A 86 -2.72 -4.92 1.81
N ILE A 87 -1.58 -5.52 1.49
CA ILE A 87 -0.77 -6.29 2.44
C ILE A 87 0.05 -5.41 3.40
N ALA A 88 -0.08 -4.08 3.35
CA ALA A 88 0.66 -3.19 4.26
C ALA A 88 0.51 -3.60 5.72
N GLY A 89 -0.68 -4.08 6.13
CA GLY A 89 -0.94 -4.57 7.48
C GLY A 89 -0.17 -5.84 7.87
N LEU A 90 0.46 -6.53 6.92
CA LEU A 90 1.29 -7.71 7.18
C LEU A 90 2.77 -7.36 7.39
N ILE A 91 3.17 -6.12 7.12
CA ILE A 91 4.56 -5.68 7.28
C ILE A 91 4.83 -5.37 8.75
N ALA A 92 5.56 -6.26 9.42
CA ALA A 92 5.79 -6.17 10.86
C ALA A 92 7.14 -5.55 11.26
N LYS A 93 8.11 -5.47 10.34
CA LYS A 93 9.48 -5.03 10.64
C LYS A 93 10.18 -4.45 9.42
N GLU A 94 11.21 -3.64 9.65
CA GLU A 94 12.16 -3.26 8.63
C GLU A 94 13.23 -4.35 8.47
N GLU A 95 13.38 -4.84 7.26
CA GLU A 95 14.36 -5.86 6.89
C GLU A 95 15.35 -5.33 5.86
N THR A 96 16.48 -6.04 5.71
CA THR A 96 17.39 -5.80 4.60
C THR A 96 16.80 -6.34 3.30
N CYS A 97 17.22 -5.84 2.15
CA CYS A 97 16.83 -6.40 0.86
C CYS A 97 17.23 -7.87 0.75
N GLU A 98 18.36 -8.25 1.30
CA GLU A 98 18.84 -9.63 1.34
C GLU A 98 17.89 -10.54 2.12
N ASP A 99 17.47 -10.11 3.32
CA ASP A 99 16.56 -10.88 4.16
C ASP A 99 15.19 -11.07 3.46
N ILE A 100 14.65 -10.00 2.86
CA ILE A 100 13.39 -10.04 2.13
C ILE A 100 13.47 -11.01 0.94
N LEU A 101 14.55 -10.97 0.15
CA LEU A 101 14.73 -11.87 -0.99
C LEU A 101 14.86 -13.33 -0.55
N LYS A 102 15.59 -13.58 0.53
CA LYS A 102 15.72 -14.93 1.11
C LYS A 102 14.36 -15.45 1.60
N ASP A 103 13.62 -14.63 2.33
CA ASP A 103 12.30 -14.98 2.86
C ASP A 103 11.33 -15.33 1.73
N LEU A 104 11.25 -14.50 0.70
CA LEU A 104 10.42 -14.74 -0.48
C LEU A 104 10.79 -16.04 -1.20
N TYR A 105 12.09 -16.27 -1.43
CA TYR A 105 12.54 -17.45 -2.18
C TYR A 105 12.34 -18.74 -1.40
N TYR A 106 12.84 -18.79 -0.16
CA TYR A 106 12.75 -19.99 0.66
C TYR A 106 11.34 -20.24 1.17
N GLY A 107 10.61 -19.19 1.57
CA GLY A 107 9.22 -19.31 1.97
C GLY A 107 8.32 -19.82 0.85
N ALA A 108 8.48 -19.31 -0.38
CA ALA A 108 7.75 -19.84 -1.53
C ALA A 108 8.06 -21.34 -1.78
N LYS A 109 9.33 -21.73 -1.67
CA LYS A 109 9.75 -23.14 -1.81
C LYS A 109 9.09 -24.02 -0.73
N GLU A 110 9.09 -23.57 0.52
CA GLU A 110 8.47 -24.31 1.63
C GLU A 110 6.96 -24.50 1.42
N VAL A 111 6.25 -23.45 1.02
CA VAL A 111 4.81 -23.51 0.72
C VAL A 111 4.52 -24.51 -0.39
N ILE A 112 5.26 -24.45 -1.51
CA ILE A 112 5.07 -25.36 -2.65
C ILE A 112 5.30 -26.83 -2.23
N LEU A 113 6.37 -27.10 -1.47
CA LEU A 113 6.68 -28.44 -1.02
C LEU A 113 5.64 -28.97 -0.01
N ALA A 114 5.17 -28.13 0.90
CA ALA A 114 4.14 -28.50 1.85
C ALA A 114 2.80 -28.83 1.18
N GLU A 115 2.40 -28.03 0.18
CA GLU A 115 1.19 -28.31 -0.58
C GLU A 115 1.32 -29.57 -1.44
N ALA A 116 2.45 -29.77 -2.12
CA ALA A 116 2.70 -31.00 -2.89
C ALA A 116 2.59 -32.26 -2.01
N LYS A 117 3.16 -32.20 -0.81
CA LYS A 117 3.03 -33.30 0.17
C LYS A 117 1.59 -33.54 0.60
N ARG A 118 0.85 -32.50 0.94
CA ARG A 118 -0.56 -32.58 1.32
C ARG A 118 -1.40 -33.28 0.25
N TRP A 119 -1.16 -32.95 -1.03
CA TRP A 119 -1.87 -33.58 -2.15
C TRP A 119 -1.53 -35.07 -2.29
N SER A 120 -0.24 -35.43 -2.21
CA SER A 120 0.17 -36.84 -2.28
C SER A 120 -0.38 -37.69 -1.14
N ASP A 121 -0.46 -37.12 0.07
CA ASP A 121 -0.99 -37.84 1.23
C ASP A 121 -2.54 -38.04 1.14
N SER A 122 -3.25 -37.13 0.46
CA SER A 122 -4.71 -37.24 0.26
C SER A 122 -5.13 -38.26 -0.79
N GLU A 123 -4.24 -38.66 -1.71
CA GLU A 123 -4.51 -39.70 -2.71
C GLU A 123 -4.37 -41.12 -2.13
N VAL A 124 -3.77 -41.30 -0.96
CA VAL A 124 -3.54 -42.60 -0.33
C VAL A 124 -4.72 -43.05 0.53
N GLU A 125 -5.68 -42.17 0.86
CA GLU A 125 -6.86 -42.47 1.69
C GLU A 125 -8.13 -42.87 0.88
N ASN A 126 -8.04 -43.06 -0.43
CA ASN A 126 -9.08 -43.57 -1.31
C ASN A 126 -8.65 -44.93 -1.87
#